data_cefec526752cc4f31c835d0ceb293113
#
_entry.id   cefec526752cc4f31c835d0ceb293113
#
_cell.length_a   1.000
_cell.length_b   1.000
_cell.length_c   1.000
_cell.angle_alpha   90.00
_cell.angle_beta   90.00
_cell.angle_gamma   90.00
#
_symmetry.space_group_name_H-M   'P 1'
#
loop_
_entity.id
_entity.type
_entity.pdbx_description
1 polymer ?
#
loop_
_entity_poly.entity_id
_entity_poly.type
_entity_poly.pdbx_seq_one_letter_code
_entity_poly.pdbx_strand_id
1 'polypeptide(L)'
;FYRRSGRQLHEEDIGPNQAWDSVVLDTIVRCGRRLRARGETISAYDETCALQQARGLSALRGKAAPGLYELQDGILSAFVKGEASLAGCEPLRLLREINTGNRVGGLCRSDLVPPLVQDFARQCKNTGSGRIPLTGRR
;
A
#
# COMPACT_ATOMS: atom_id res chain seq x y z
N PHE A 1 35.02 -9.37 -13.70
CA PHE A 1 34.11 -10.44 -14.14
C PHE A 1 33.39 -11.04 -12.95
N TYR A 2 32.26 -10.47 -12.59
CA TYR A 2 31.35 -11.08 -11.63
C TYR A 2 30.62 -12.21 -12.33
N ARG A 3 31.08 -13.43 -12.20
CA ARG A 3 30.25 -14.61 -12.40
C ARG A 3 29.16 -14.57 -11.36
N ARG A 4 27.96 -14.25 -11.79
CA ARG A 4 26.75 -14.41 -11.05
C ARG A 4 26.59 -15.90 -10.72
N SER A 5 27.17 -16.33 -9.61
CA SER A 5 26.80 -17.57 -8.95
C SER A 5 25.33 -17.40 -8.61
N GLY A 6 24.47 -18.01 -9.40
CA GLY A 6 23.06 -18.14 -9.09
C GLY A 6 22.91 -18.99 -7.83
N ARG A 7 23.10 -18.37 -6.68
CA ARG A 7 22.56 -18.89 -5.46
C ARG A 7 21.06 -18.64 -5.57
N GLN A 8 20.31 -19.64 -6.04
CA GLN A 8 18.91 -19.75 -5.74
C GLN A 8 18.82 -19.68 -4.21
N LEU A 9 18.42 -18.52 -3.70
CA LEU A 9 18.00 -18.42 -2.32
C LEU A 9 16.78 -19.33 -2.24
N HIS A 10 16.93 -20.47 -1.60
CA HIS A 10 15.81 -21.33 -1.27
C HIS A 10 14.80 -20.46 -0.49
N GLU A 11 13.59 -20.38 -0.98
CA GLU A 11 12.48 -19.62 -0.42
C GLU A 11 12.15 -20.08 1.03
N GLU A 12 12.73 -21.20 1.45
CA GLU A 12 12.52 -21.84 2.75
C GLU A 12 13.34 -21.23 3.91
N ASP A 13 14.38 -20.42 3.61
CA ASP A 13 15.29 -19.88 4.64
C ASP A 13 14.96 -18.44 5.06
N ILE A 14 13.96 -17.81 4.46
CA ILE A 14 13.58 -16.45 4.81
C ILE A 14 12.54 -16.48 5.91
N GLY A 15 12.98 -16.22 7.15
CA GLY A 15 12.06 -16.08 8.26
C GLY A 15 11.00 -14.98 7.97
N PRO A 16 9.77 -15.09 8.53
CA PRO A 16 8.67 -14.19 8.23
C PRO A 16 9.00 -12.71 8.46
N ASN A 17 9.87 -12.40 9.42
CA ASN A 17 10.32 -11.04 9.69
C ASN A 17 11.27 -10.51 8.60
N GLN A 18 12.10 -11.37 8.03
CA GLN A 18 13.05 -10.98 6.99
C GLN A 18 12.34 -10.76 5.64
N ALA A 19 11.33 -11.56 5.34
CA ALA A 19 10.48 -11.35 4.18
C ALA A 19 9.72 -10.02 4.29
N TRP A 20 9.21 -9.69 5.48
CA TRP A 20 8.52 -8.43 5.74
C TRP A 20 9.45 -7.22 5.62
N ASP A 21 10.66 -7.31 6.14
CA ASP A 21 11.68 -6.26 6.01
C ASP A 21 12.04 -5.97 4.55
N SER A 22 12.09 -7.01 3.71
CA SER A 22 12.36 -6.83 2.28
C SER A 22 11.23 -6.09 1.56
N VAL A 23 9.97 -6.35 1.93
CA VAL A 23 8.80 -5.65 1.38
C VAL A 23 8.80 -4.17 1.80
N VAL A 24 9.11 -3.89 3.06
CA VAL A 24 9.21 -2.52 3.57
C VAL A 24 10.31 -1.75 2.84
N LEU A 25 11.49 -2.35 2.68
CA LEU A 25 12.60 -1.74 1.95
C LEU A 25 12.24 -1.49 0.49
N ASP A 26 11.66 -2.47 -0.21
CA ASP A 26 11.24 -2.32 -1.60
C ASP A 26 10.22 -1.18 -1.76
N THR A 27 9.29 -1.05 -0.82
CA THR A 27 8.30 0.03 -0.82
C THR A 27 8.95 1.41 -0.67
N ILE A 28 9.92 1.55 0.26
CA ILE A 28 10.67 2.80 0.46
C ILE A 28 11.44 3.17 -0.81
N VAL A 29 12.16 2.22 -1.39
CA VAL A 29 12.96 2.42 -2.60
C VAL A 29 12.08 2.79 -3.80
N ARG A 30 10.93 2.14 -3.96
CA ARG A 30 9.95 2.50 -5.01
C ARG A 30 9.41 3.92 -4.82
N CYS A 31 9.11 4.30 -3.60
CA CYS A 31 8.67 5.66 -3.26
C CYS A 31 9.76 6.68 -3.61
N GLY A 32 10.98 6.47 -3.14
CA GLY A 32 12.13 7.33 -3.45
C GLY A 32 12.41 7.46 -4.95
N ARG A 33 12.35 6.34 -5.68
CA ARG A 33 12.54 6.32 -7.14
C ARG A 33 11.48 7.14 -7.88
N ARG A 34 10.21 7.03 -7.48
CA ARG A 34 9.12 7.81 -8.09
C ARG A 34 9.21 9.29 -7.76
N LEU A 35 9.63 9.64 -6.54
CA LEU A 35 9.86 11.04 -6.15
C LEU A 35 11.01 11.66 -6.94
N ARG A 36 12.13 10.94 -7.12
CA ARG A 36 13.24 11.37 -7.97
C ARG A 36 12.80 11.60 -9.42
N ALA A 37 11.95 10.74 -9.96
CA ALA A 37 11.39 10.91 -11.30
C ALA A 37 10.48 12.16 -11.43
N ARG A 38 9.97 12.69 -10.32
CA ARG A 38 9.19 13.93 -10.25
C ARG A 38 10.04 15.17 -9.91
N GLY A 39 11.37 15.00 -9.84
CA GLY A 39 12.30 16.09 -9.57
C GLY A 39 12.64 16.32 -8.09
N GLU A 40 12.15 15.47 -7.20
CA GLU A 40 12.49 15.54 -5.78
C GLU A 40 13.91 15.01 -5.51
N THR A 41 14.62 15.67 -4.59
CA THR A 41 15.99 15.31 -4.21
C THR A 41 15.98 14.29 -3.06
N ILE A 42 15.70 13.03 -3.38
CA ILE A 42 15.76 11.93 -2.43
C ILE A 42 17.04 11.12 -2.65
N SER A 43 17.86 11.03 -1.62
CA SER A 43 19.11 10.27 -1.63
C SER A 43 18.92 8.84 -1.09
N ALA A 44 19.90 7.97 -1.33
CA ALA A 44 19.93 6.65 -0.70
C ALA A 44 20.05 6.74 0.83
N TYR A 45 20.67 7.81 1.35
CA TYR A 45 20.72 8.09 2.77
C TYR A 45 19.32 8.36 3.35
N ASP A 46 18.49 9.13 2.63
CA ASP A 46 17.11 9.40 3.05
C ASP A 46 16.29 8.10 3.10
N GLU A 47 16.48 7.21 2.13
CA GLU A 47 15.85 5.88 2.12
C GLU A 47 16.28 5.02 3.33
N THR A 48 17.57 5.06 3.67
CA THR A 48 18.09 4.38 4.86
C THR A 48 17.52 4.96 6.15
N CYS A 49 17.45 6.29 6.25
CA CYS A 49 16.83 6.96 7.40
C CYS A 49 15.35 6.60 7.55
N ALA A 50 14.59 6.56 6.45
CA ALA A 50 13.19 6.15 6.48
C ALA A 50 13.01 4.72 7.03
N LEU A 51 13.87 3.79 6.60
CA LEU A 51 13.85 2.41 7.09
C LEU A 51 14.19 2.32 8.57
N GLN A 52 15.24 3.02 9.02
CA GLN A 52 15.66 3.05 10.42
C GLN A 52 14.57 3.65 11.32
N GLN A 53 13.95 4.72 10.90
CA GLN A 53 12.82 5.35 11.60
C GLN A 53 11.63 4.38 11.72
N ALA A 54 11.24 3.75 10.63
CA ALA A 54 10.13 2.79 10.63
C ALA A 54 10.40 1.62 11.58
N ARG A 55 11.63 1.07 11.57
CA ARG A 55 12.05 0.00 12.49
C ARG A 55 12.09 0.46 13.94
N GLY A 56 12.64 1.65 14.20
CA GLY A 56 12.69 2.22 15.54
C GLY A 56 11.29 2.41 16.13
N LEU A 57 10.35 2.95 15.34
CA LEU A 57 8.96 3.13 15.76
C LEU A 57 8.25 1.79 16.00
N SER A 58 8.49 0.77 15.15
CA SER A 58 7.91 -0.56 15.38
C SER A 58 8.42 -1.19 16.67
N ALA A 59 9.72 -1.07 16.96
CA ALA A 59 10.30 -1.57 18.20
C ALA A 59 9.71 -0.84 19.43
N LEU A 60 9.56 0.48 19.38
CA LEU A 60 8.94 1.26 20.46
C LEU A 60 7.47 0.86 20.71
N ARG A 61 6.77 0.45 19.68
CA ARG A 61 5.37 -0.04 19.75
C ARG A 61 5.26 -1.54 20.06
N GLY A 62 6.37 -2.20 20.32
CA GLY A 62 6.41 -3.65 20.61
C GLY A 62 6.01 -4.54 19.42
N LYS A 63 6.17 -4.04 18.20
CA LYS A 63 5.86 -4.80 16.98
C LYS A 63 7.12 -5.51 16.47
N ALA A 64 6.94 -6.72 15.93
CA ALA A 64 8.03 -7.50 15.35
C ALA A 64 8.57 -6.89 14.04
N ALA A 65 7.73 -6.15 13.30
CA ALA A 65 8.08 -5.53 12.03
C ALA A 65 7.30 -4.22 11.82
N PRO A 66 7.84 -3.28 11.00
CA PRO A 66 7.15 -2.04 10.67
C PRO A 66 5.87 -2.31 9.88
N GLY A 67 4.75 -1.74 10.32
CA GLY A 67 3.51 -1.72 9.58
C GLY A 67 3.38 -0.45 8.72
N LEU A 68 2.20 -0.27 8.13
CA LEU A 68 1.92 0.86 7.24
C LEU A 68 2.11 2.21 7.94
N TYR A 69 1.70 2.33 9.20
CA TYR A 69 1.82 3.59 9.95
C TYR A 69 3.27 3.94 10.26
N GLU A 70 4.07 2.97 10.70
CA GLU A 70 5.49 3.18 10.95
C GLU A 70 6.24 3.53 9.67
N LEU A 71 5.84 2.93 8.55
CA LEU A 71 6.38 3.25 7.23
C LEU A 71 6.01 4.66 6.79
N GLN A 72 4.78 5.10 7.01
CA GLN A 72 4.33 6.47 6.73
C GLN A 72 5.11 7.49 7.54
N ASP A 73 5.25 7.26 8.84
CA ASP A 73 6.00 8.13 9.74
C ASP A 73 7.48 8.21 9.34
N GLY A 74 8.09 7.09 8.99
CA GLY A 74 9.48 7.02 8.51
C GLY A 74 9.70 7.79 7.21
N ILE A 75 8.81 7.63 6.24
CA ILE A 75 8.87 8.35 4.95
C ILE A 75 8.64 9.84 5.15
N LEU A 76 7.68 10.23 5.99
CA LEU A 76 7.46 11.64 6.31
C LEU A 76 8.71 12.27 6.92
N SER A 77 9.29 11.61 7.90
CA SER A 77 10.46 12.10 8.61
C SER A 77 11.70 12.27 7.72
N ALA A 78 11.91 11.36 6.78
CA ALA A 78 13.14 11.31 5.98
C ALA A 78 13.01 12.03 4.63
N PHE A 79 11.82 11.98 3.99
CA PHE A 79 11.64 12.49 2.63
C PHE A 79 11.08 13.92 2.58
N VAL A 80 10.40 14.36 3.63
CA VAL A 80 9.86 15.71 3.70
C VAL A 80 10.90 16.64 4.29
N LYS A 81 11.50 17.45 3.43
CA LYS A 81 12.51 18.45 3.81
C LYS A 81 11.84 19.83 3.82
N GLY A 82 11.55 20.37 4.99
CA GLY A 82 10.94 21.68 5.18
C GLY A 82 9.53 21.65 5.72
N GLU A 83 8.88 22.83 5.76
CA GLU A 83 7.49 22.98 6.19
C GLU A 83 6.55 22.43 5.09
N ALA A 84 6.23 21.17 5.15
CA ALA A 84 5.22 20.60 4.28
C ALA A 84 3.87 20.61 4.99
N SER A 85 2.88 21.19 4.34
CA SER A 85 1.48 20.95 4.71
C SER A 85 1.19 19.46 4.58
N LEU A 86 0.83 18.80 5.66
CA LEU A 86 0.50 17.38 5.69
C LEU A 86 -0.59 16.98 4.68
N ALA A 87 -1.45 17.95 4.31
CA ALA A 87 -2.56 17.72 3.37
C ALA A 87 -2.13 17.57 1.92
N GLY A 88 -0.97 18.12 1.53
CA GLY A 88 -0.43 18.07 0.16
C GLY A 88 0.85 17.27 0.02
N CYS A 89 1.18 16.43 0.99
CA CYS A 89 2.45 15.72 1.03
C CYS A 89 2.54 14.66 -0.08
N GLU A 90 3.32 14.95 -1.10
CA GLU A 90 3.53 14.08 -2.27
C GLU A 90 4.07 12.68 -1.88
N PRO A 91 5.04 12.54 -0.94
CA PRO A 91 5.50 11.23 -0.50
C PRO A 91 4.40 10.33 0.05
N LEU A 92 3.46 10.87 0.83
CA LEU A 92 2.34 10.08 1.38
C LEU A 92 1.34 9.70 0.31
N ARG A 93 1.08 10.57 -0.66
CA ARG A 93 0.22 10.27 -1.80
C ARG A 93 0.78 9.13 -2.62
N LEU A 94 2.07 9.17 -2.93
CA LEU A 94 2.76 8.10 -3.63
C LEU A 94 2.79 6.79 -2.87
N LEU A 95 3.04 6.85 -1.57
CA LEU A 95 2.99 5.66 -0.73
C LEU A 95 1.61 5.00 -0.76
N ARG A 96 0.56 5.79 -0.70
CA ARG A 96 -0.82 5.30 -0.83
C ARG A 96 -1.06 4.65 -2.19
N GLU A 97 -0.64 5.28 -3.29
CA GLU A 97 -0.73 4.71 -4.64
C GLU A 97 0.00 3.37 -4.76
N ILE A 98 1.21 3.26 -4.20
CA ILE A 98 2.01 2.03 -4.23
C ILE A 98 1.30 0.91 -3.46
N ASN A 99 0.72 1.21 -2.30
CA ASN A 99 0.08 0.23 -1.44
C ASN A 99 -1.33 -0.17 -1.92
N THR A 100 -2.04 0.73 -2.60
CA THR A 100 -3.39 0.44 -3.11
C THR A 100 -3.34 -0.34 -4.42
N GLY A 101 -2.32 -0.09 -5.25
CA GLY A 101 -2.19 -0.69 -6.59
C GLY A 101 -3.25 -0.19 -7.58
N ASN A 102 -3.15 -0.63 -8.82
CA ASN A 102 -4.05 -0.24 -9.92
C ASN A 102 -5.04 -1.36 -10.29
N ARG A 103 -4.95 -2.50 -9.62
CA ARG A 103 -5.79 -3.65 -9.96
C ARG A 103 -7.11 -3.56 -9.20
N VAL A 104 -8.18 -3.40 -9.94
CA VAL A 104 -9.52 -3.67 -9.44
C VAL A 104 -9.68 -5.18 -9.40
N GLY A 105 -9.96 -5.74 -8.23
CA GLY A 105 -10.23 -7.15 -8.08
C GLY A 105 -11.46 -7.54 -8.89
N GLY A 106 -11.34 -8.57 -9.72
CA GLY A 106 -12.50 -9.21 -10.34
C GLY A 106 -13.19 -10.07 -9.28
N LEU A 107 -14.48 -9.83 -9.07
CA LEU A 107 -15.30 -10.74 -8.30
C LEU A 107 -15.50 -12.02 -9.09
N CYS A 108 -15.14 -13.16 -8.52
CA CYS A 108 -15.62 -14.43 -9.04
C CYS A 108 -17.15 -14.38 -9.04
N ARG A 109 -17.77 -14.80 -10.12
CA ARG A 109 -19.21 -15.11 -10.12
C ARG A 109 -19.43 -16.20 -9.07
N SER A 110 -19.80 -15.82 -7.88
CA SER A 110 -20.36 -16.75 -6.92
C SER A 110 -21.88 -16.71 -7.10
N ASP A 111 -22.48 -17.87 -7.24
CA ASP A 111 -23.93 -18.01 -7.22
C ASP A 111 -24.53 -17.71 -5.84
N LEU A 112 -23.68 -17.39 -4.87
CA LEU A 112 -24.02 -16.96 -3.54
C LEU A 112 -24.36 -15.47 -3.52
N VAL A 113 -25.60 -15.17 -3.81
CA VAL A 113 -26.16 -13.84 -3.60
C VAL A 113 -26.54 -13.72 -2.12
N PRO A 114 -26.09 -12.69 -1.39
CA PRO A 114 -26.49 -12.50 0.00
C PRO A 114 -27.99 -12.50 0.16
N PRO A 115 -28.56 -13.11 1.22
CA PRO A 115 -30.01 -13.18 1.43
C PRO A 115 -30.71 -11.85 1.37
N LEU A 116 -30.08 -10.78 1.86
CA LEU A 116 -30.61 -9.42 1.82
C LEU A 116 -30.82 -8.90 0.40
N VAL A 117 -29.91 -9.20 -0.52
CA VAL A 117 -30.01 -8.79 -1.93
C VAL A 117 -31.13 -9.57 -2.64
N GLN A 118 -31.28 -10.85 -2.31
CA GLN A 118 -32.36 -11.68 -2.85
C GLN A 118 -33.72 -11.17 -2.36
N ASP A 119 -33.82 -10.81 -1.10
CA ASP A 119 -35.05 -10.30 -0.48
C ASP A 119 -35.42 -8.93 -1.07
N PHE A 120 -34.46 -8.04 -1.23
CA PHE A 120 -34.66 -6.75 -1.90
C PHE A 120 -35.14 -6.91 -3.34
N ALA A 121 -34.53 -7.80 -4.12
CA ALA A 121 -34.94 -8.09 -5.49
C ALA A 121 -36.37 -8.65 -5.55
N ARG A 122 -36.76 -9.48 -4.57
CA ARG A 122 -38.12 -10.03 -4.44
C ARG A 122 -39.11 -8.94 -4.12
N GLN A 123 -38.81 -8.05 -3.18
CA GLN A 123 -39.66 -6.92 -2.82
C GLN A 123 -39.85 -5.94 -3.97
N CYS A 124 -38.79 -5.64 -4.74
CA CYS A 124 -38.88 -4.79 -5.91
C CYS A 124 -39.79 -5.38 -7.01
N LYS A 125 -39.80 -6.71 -7.18
CA LYS A 125 -40.74 -7.37 -8.13
C LYS A 125 -42.18 -7.29 -7.64
N ASN A 126 -42.43 -7.45 -6.36
CA ASN A 126 -43.78 -7.45 -5.78
C ASN A 126 -44.42 -6.05 -5.74
N THR A 127 -43.64 -4.99 -5.68
CA THR A 127 -44.13 -3.60 -5.65
C THR A 127 -44.28 -2.97 -7.01
N GLY A 128 -44.02 -3.70 -8.11
CA GLY A 128 -44.14 -3.18 -9.47
C GLY A 128 -43.13 -2.09 -9.83
N SER A 129 -42.24 -1.71 -8.91
CA SER A 129 -41.17 -0.75 -9.15
C SER A 129 -39.97 -1.41 -9.82
N GLY A 130 -40.18 -2.11 -10.90
CA GLY A 130 -39.12 -2.84 -11.62
C GLY A 130 -38.10 -1.96 -12.33
N ARG A 131 -38.07 -0.66 -12.09
CA ARG A 131 -37.06 0.28 -12.58
C ARG A 131 -36.84 1.40 -11.60
N ILE A 132 -35.92 1.20 -10.68
CA ILE A 132 -35.23 2.35 -10.08
C ILE A 132 -34.18 2.72 -11.12
N PRO A 133 -34.24 3.91 -11.76
CA PRO A 133 -33.16 4.33 -12.63
C PRO A 133 -31.92 4.57 -11.78
N LEU A 134 -30.89 3.76 -11.95
CA LEU A 134 -29.55 3.92 -11.33
C LEU A 134 -28.79 5.12 -11.92
N THR A 135 -29.42 5.94 -12.71
CA THR A 135 -28.87 7.19 -13.24
C THR A 135 -29.52 8.35 -12.54
N GLY A 136 -29.09 8.63 -11.31
CA GLY A 136 -29.21 9.94 -10.71
C GLY A 136 -28.35 10.91 -11.48
N ARG A 137 -28.80 11.38 -12.64
CA ARG A 137 -28.30 12.61 -13.23
C ARG A 137 -29.00 13.77 -12.53
N ARG A 138 -28.25 14.47 -11.80
CA ARG A 138 -28.36 15.94 -11.69
C ARG A 138 -26.99 16.53 -11.88
#